data_431cc017b343c6c8045bc5fb1ab5984e
#
_entry.id   431cc017b343c6c8045bc5fb1ab5984e
#
_cell.length_a   1.000
_cell.length_b   1.000
_cell.length_c   1.000
_cell.angle_alpha   90.00
_cell.angle_beta   90.00
_cell.angle_gamma   90.00
#
_symmetry.space_group_name_H-M   'P 1'
#
loop_
_entity.id
_entity.type
_entity.pdbx_description
1 polymer ?
#
loop_
_entity_poly.entity_id
_entity_poly.type
_entity_poly.pdbx_seq_one_letter_code
_entity_poly.pdbx_strand_id
1 'polypeptide(L)'
;MKISKLLNGILCSVFCLNTLIGCSGESPYKQIAKAQTLDYNGIPVYIEPDEKTLQMTIDKYFEQLEKQPDYLMKNCTEIHFQCEDIFIKRMLDEGFVQNETEAELISGSTTNTTVYMNTRTKKLGSIDVDENDFKETLTHELWHVYDDTHQIGDSYPSDNVQIVSIYNQNPSLLGEYGATNTLEFFAEAGEMYIYEPDKLKEKSIDLYNYFESLPKE
;
A
#
# COMPACT_ATOMS: atom_id res chain seq x y z
N MET A 1 -21.60 -51.16 -1.70
CA MET A 1 -21.98 -50.00 -2.51
C MET A 1 -20.97 -48.90 -2.19
N LYS A 2 -20.00 -48.69 -3.07
CA LYS A 2 -18.89 -47.73 -2.87
C LYS A 2 -19.31 -46.38 -3.43
N ILE A 3 -19.31 -45.35 -2.57
CA ILE A 3 -19.48 -43.97 -2.98
C ILE A 3 -18.07 -43.34 -3.00
N SER A 4 -17.56 -43.15 -4.20
CA SER A 4 -16.33 -42.39 -4.43
C SER A 4 -16.62 -40.92 -4.28
N LYS A 5 -16.01 -40.28 -3.29
CA LYS A 5 -15.97 -38.80 -3.22
C LYS A 5 -14.91 -38.32 -4.19
N LEU A 6 -15.34 -37.61 -5.22
CA LEU A 6 -14.48 -36.76 -6.03
C LEU A 6 -13.95 -35.63 -5.12
N LEU A 7 -12.66 -35.64 -4.86
CA LEU A 7 -11.94 -34.44 -4.46
C LEU A 7 -11.72 -33.60 -5.74
N ASN A 8 -12.54 -32.60 -5.92
CA ASN A 8 -12.16 -31.49 -6.79
C ASN A 8 -11.13 -30.67 -6.02
N GLY A 9 -9.88 -30.92 -6.33
CA GLY A 9 -8.79 -30.08 -5.89
C GLY A 9 -8.92 -28.71 -6.53
N ILE A 10 -9.12 -27.71 -5.70
CA ILE A 10 -8.83 -26.32 -6.04
C ILE A 10 -7.32 -26.25 -6.17
N LEU A 11 -6.83 -26.39 -7.39
CA LEU A 11 -5.47 -26.05 -7.76
C LEU A 11 -5.45 -24.54 -7.95
N CYS A 12 -5.44 -23.80 -6.84
CA CYS A 12 -5.31 -22.37 -6.88
C CYS A 12 -3.84 -22.06 -7.15
N SER A 13 -3.58 -21.62 -8.29
CA SER A 13 -2.75 -20.50 -8.78
C SER A 13 -1.61 -19.97 -7.90
N VAL A 14 -0.91 -20.81 -7.18
CA VAL A 14 0.44 -20.49 -6.63
C VAL A 14 1.50 -20.46 -7.75
N PHE A 15 1.08 -20.54 -9.02
CA PHE A 15 1.99 -20.80 -10.15
C PHE A 15 2.55 -19.56 -10.85
N CYS A 16 2.07 -18.33 -10.54
CA CYS A 16 2.62 -17.17 -11.25
C CYS A 16 3.80 -16.49 -10.55
N LEU A 17 3.88 -16.53 -9.23
CA LEU A 17 5.02 -15.91 -8.53
C LEU A 17 6.30 -16.74 -8.60
N ASN A 18 6.21 -18.07 -8.58
CA ASN A 18 7.40 -18.94 -8.68
C ASN A 18 8.13 -18.89 -10.04
N THR A 19 7.53 -18.28 -11.06
CA THR A 19 8.19 -18.11 -12.37
C THR A 19 8.99 -16.81 -12.48
N LEU A 20 8.79 -15.85 -11.57
CA LEU A 20 9.57 -14.60 -11.57
C LEU A 20 10.81 -14.67 -10.68
N ILE A 21 10.75 -15.37 -9.55
CA ILE A 21 11.84 -15.40 -8.57
C ILE A 21 12.82 -16.56 -8.80
N GLY A 22 12.51 -17.57 -9.58
CA GLY A 22 13.24 -18.84 -9.51
C GLY A 22 13.92 -19.40 -10.74
N CYS A 23 13.75 -18.89 -11.96
CA CYS A 23 14.22 -19.59 -13.17
C CYS A 23 14.78 -18.77 -14.31
N SER A 24 14.88 -17.47 -14.26
CA SER A 24 15.73 -16.73 -15.16
C SER A 24 17.05 -16.46 -14.44
N GLY A 25 18.16 -16.94 -14.94
CA GLY A 25 19.50 -16.57 -14.46
C GLY A 25 19.83 -15.11 -14.80
N GLU A 26 18.85 -14.22 -14.71
CA GLU A 26 18.98 -12.80 -14.95
C GLU A 26 19.61 -12.15 -13.72
N SER A 27 20.53 -11.22 -13.97
CA SER A 27 21.21 -10.47 -12.93
C SER A 27 20.18 -9.66 -12.12
N PRO A 28 20.23 -9.67 -10.77
CA PRO A 28 19.39 -8.80 -9.96
C PRO A 28 19.63 -7.30 -10.24
N TYR A 29 20.75 -6.97 -10.84
CA TYR A 29 21.09 -5.62 -11.31
C TYR A 29 20.62 -5.33 -12.73
N LYS A 30 19.76 -6.17 -13.30
CA LYS A 30 19.17 -5.90 -14.61
C LYS A 30 18.27 -4.67 -14.51
N GLN A 31 18.51 -3.71 -15.41
CA GLN A 31 17.65 -2.54 -15.56
C GLN A 31 16.31 -2.95 -16.21
N ILE A 32 15.24 -2.40 -15.68
CA ILE A 32 13.92 -2.45 -16.30
C ILE A 32 13.78 -1.20 -17.17
N ALA A 33 13.96 -1.37 -18.47
CA ALA A 33 13.98 -0.25 -19.40
C ALA A 33 12.60 0.09 -20.00
N LYS A 34 11.57 -0.70 -19.73
CA LYS A 34 10.24 -0.53 -20.34
C LYS A 34 9.16 -0.76 -19.30
N ALA A 35 8.10 0.01 -19.42
CA ALA A 35 6.87 -0.23 -18.67
C ALA A 35 6.37 -1.66 -18.89
N GLN A 36 5.90 -2.28 -17.84
CA GLN A 36 5.34 -3.63 -17.86
C GLN A 36 4.19 -3.73 -16.86
N THR A 37 3.30 -4.68 -17.11
CA THR A 37 2.21 -5.02 -16.20
C THR A 37 2.42 -6.44 -15.73
N LEU A 38 2.37 -6.64 -14.43
CA LEU A 38 2.43 -7.93 -13.76
C LEU A 38 1.09 -8.17 -13.07
N ASP A 39 0.81 -9.41 -12.70
CA ASP A 39 -0.37 -9.77 -11.93
C ASP A 39 0.03 -10.14 -10.50
N TYR A 40 -0.66 -9.58 -9.52
CA TYR A 40 -0.56 -9.97 -8.13
C TYR A 40 -1.92 -10.42 -7.61
N ASN A 41 -2.17 -11.73 -7.60
CA ASN A 41 -3.43 -12.32 -7.12
C ASN A 41 -4.70 -11.73 -7.79
N GLY A 42 -4.61 -11.40 -9.07
CA GLY A 42 -5.69 -10.77 -9.84
C GLY A 42 -5.68 -9.24 -9.81
N ILE A 43 -4.76 -8.63 -9.09
CA ILE A 43 -4.55 -7.17 -9.08
C ILE A 43 -3.46 -6.85 -10.11
N PRO A 44 -3.73 -6.04 -11.15
CA PRO A 44 -2.70 -5.59 -12.07
C PRO A 44 -1.73 -4.64 -11.36
N VAL A 45 -0.45 -4.94 -11.49
CA VAL A 45 0.65 -4.12 -10.99
C VAL A 45 1.40 -3.54 -12.16
N TYR A 46 1.31 -2.23 -12.31
CA TYR A 46 1.96 -1.48 -13.38
C TYR A 46 3.34 -1.01 -12.89
N ILE A 47 4.37 -1.35 -13.64
CA ILE A 47 5.73 -0.88 -13.39
C ILE A 47 6.06 0.16 -14.44
N GLU A 48 6.26 1.39 -13.99
CA GLU A 48 6.54 2.56 -14.83
C GLU A 48 7.96 3.05 -14.51
N PRO A 49 8.99 2.41 -15.12
CA PRO A 49 10.38 2.55 -14.76
C PRO A 49 11.03 3.78 -15.39
N ASP A 50 12.17 4.17 -14.83
CA ASP A 50 13.18 4.99 -15.48
C ASP A 50 14.47 4.18 -15.77
N GLU A 51 15.51 4.88 -16.22
CA GLU A 51 16.83 4.28 -16.51
C GLU A 51 17.55 3.73 -15.28
N LYS A 52 17.08 4.04 -14.05
CA LYS A 52 17.69 3.61 -12.78
C LYS A 52 16.93 2.47 -12.12
N THR A 53 15.75 2.15 -12.60
CA THR A 53 14.90 1.11 -12.03
C THR A 53 15.53 -0.27 -12.25
N LEU A 54 15.78 -1.00 -11.17
CA LEU A 54 16.37 -2.34 -11.20
C LEU A 54 15.32 -3.42 -10.91
N GLN A 55 15.54 -4.61 -11.46
CA GLN A 55 14.69 -5.78 -11.19
C GLN A 55 14.61 -6.08 -9.69
N MET A 56 15.73 -6.06 -8.97
CA MET A 56 15.77 -6.31 -7.53
C MET A 56 14.90 -5.35 -6.71
N THR A 57 14.74 -4.10 -7.17
CA THR A 57 13.87 -3.12 -6.52
C THR A 57 12.41 -3.55 -6.63
N ILE A 58 12.01 -3.97 -7.83
CA ILE A 58 10.66 -4.45 -8.08
C ILE A 58 10.39 -5.75 -7.33
N ASP A 59 11.35 -6.68 -7.31
CA ASP A 59 11.21 -7.93 -6.55
C ASP A 59 10.96 -7.66 -5.06
N LYS A 60 11.70 -6.71 -4.47
CA LYS A 60 11.48 -6.29 -3.08
C LYS A 60 10.09 -5.68 -2.85
N TYR A 61 9.58 -4.91 -3.79
CA TYR A 61 8.23 -4.36 -3.68
C TYR A 61 7.17 -5.46 -3.73
N PHE A 62 7.34 -6.46 -4.58
CA PHE A 62 6.46 -7.63 -4.59
C PHE A 62 6.52 -8.41 -3.27
N GLU A 63 7.68 -8.56 -2.65
CA GLU A 63 7.81 -9.15 -1.31
C GLU A 63 7.05 -8.36 -0.24
N GLN A 64 6.91 -7.04 -0.39
CA GLN A 64 6.10 -6.23 0.53
C GLN A 64 4.60 -6.37 0.26
N LEU A 65 4.17 -6.55 -1.00
CA LEU A 65 2.77 -6.88 -1.31
C LEU A 65 2.36 -8.18 -0.61
N GLU A 66 3.21 -9.20 -0.62
CA GLU A 66 2.96 -10.50 0.02
C GLU A 66 2.77 -10.40 1.55
N LYS A 67 3.29 -9.36 2.17
CA LYS A 67 3.19 -9.14 3.62
C LYS A 67 1.93 -8.36 4.02
N GLN A 68 1.20 -7.80 3.05
CA GLN A 68 -0.01 -7.05 3.35
C GLN A 68 -1.16 -7.98 3.75
N PRO A 69 -1.99 -7.58 4.70
CA PRO A 69 -3.20 -8.33 5.03
C PRO A 69 -4.16 -8.45 3.84
N ASP A 70 -4.68 -9.65 3.60
CA ASP A 70 -5.59 -9.92 2.48
C ASP A 70 -6.80 -8.98 2.47
N TYR A 71 -7.35 -8.65 3.64
CA TYR A 71 -8.52 -7.78 3.75
C TYR A 71 -8.24 -6.33 3.33
N LEU A 72 -6.99 -5.86 3.39
CA LEU A 72 -6.61 -4.54 2.87
C LEU A 72 -6.41 -4.59 1.34
N MET A 73 -5.83 -5.68 0.85
CA MET A 73 -5.58 -5.87 -0.58
C MET A 73 -6.87 -6.09 -1.40
N LYS A 74 -7.89 -6.67 -0.79
CA LYS A 74 -9.11 -7.16 -1.44
C LYS A 74 -9.81 -6.14 -2.34
N ASN A 75 -9.84 -4.89 -1.93
CA ASN A 75 -10.54 -3.83 -2.65
C ASN A 75 -9.60 -2.93 -3.46
N CYS A 76 -8.30 -3.18 -3.40
CA CYS A 76 -7.34 -2.53 -4.28
C CYS A 76 -7.51 -3.08 -5.70
N THR A 77 -7.74 -2.21 -6.67
CA THR A 77 -8.00 -2.62 -8.06
C THR A 77 -6.78 -2.54 -8.95
N GLU A 78 -5.86 -1.66 -8.62
CA GLU A 78 -4.62 -1.44 -9.37
C GLU A 78 -3.51 -0.93 -8.44
N ILE A 79 -2.27 -1.31 -8.74
CA ILE A 79 -1.08 -0.80 -8.06
C ILE A 79 -0.10 -0.30 -9.12
N HIS A 80 0.44 0.91 -8.92
CA HIS A 80 1.43 1.51 -9.79
C HIS A 80 2.74 1.72 -9.05
N PHE A 81 3.81 1.13 -9.53
CA PHE A 81 5.19 1.43 -9.11
C PHE A 81 5.76 2.42 -10.11
N GLN A 82 5.68 3.70 -9.77
CA GLN A 82 6.08 4.81 -10.65
C GLN A 82 7.49 5.27 -10.32
N CYS A 83 8.34 5.47 -11.33
CA CYS A 83 9.56 6.23 -11.12
C CYS A 83 9.24 7.66 -10.71
N GLU A 84 10.21 8.29 -10.05
CA GLU A 84 9.99 9.59 -9.40
C GLU A 84 9.46 10.68 -10.35
N ASP A 85 9.95 10.73 -11.58
CA ASP A 85 9.48 11.73 -12.57
C ASP A 85 8.01 11.53 -12.96
N ILE A 86 7.58 10.28 -13.13
CA ILE A 86 6.19 9.96 -13.47
C ILE A 86 5.29 10.26 -12.27
N PHE A 87 5.71 9.86 -11.06
CA PHE A 87 4.95 10.09 -9.84
C PHE A 87 4.76 11.59 -9.58
N ILE A 88 5.84 12.37 -9.60
CA ILE A 88 5.79 13.83 -9.39
C ILE A 88 4.88 14.49 -10.43
N LYS A 89 5.06 14.12 -11.71
CA LYS A 89 4.21 14.68 -12.77
C LYS A 89 2.74 14.39 -12.53
N ARG A 90 2.38 13.16 -12.14
CA ARG A 90 0.99 12.80 -11.82
C ARG A 90 0.46 13.62 -10.65
N MET A 91 1.22 13.75 -9.55
CA MET A 91 0.82 14.52 -8.37
C MET A 91 0.50 16.00 -8.72
N LEU A 92 1.28 16.58 -9.63
CA LEU A 92 1.06 17.95 -10.13
C LEU A 92 -0.15 18.03 -11.06
N ASP A 93 -0.26 17.11 -12.03
CA ASP A 93 -1.34 17.10 -13.02
C ASP A 93 -2.73 16.87 -12.37
N GLU A 94 -2.78 16.05 -11.32
CA GLU A 94 -4.01 15.77 -10.55
C GLU A 94 -4.30 16.82 -9.48
N GLY A 95 -3.37 17.74 -9.23
CA GLY A 95 -3.54 18.85 -8.29
C GLY A 95 -3.41 18.47 -6.81
N PHE A 96 -2.79 17.34 -6.51
CA PHE A 96 -2.51 16.92 -5.12
C PHE A 96 -1.48 17.82 -4.43
N VAL A 97 -0.55 18.37 -5.21
CA VAL A 97 0.50 19.27 -4.74
C VAL A 97 0.62 20.49 -5.66
N GLN A 98 1.25 21.54 -5.15
CA GLN A 98 1.39 22.81 -5.90
C GLN A 98 2.72 22.92 -6.65
N ASN A 99 3.73 22.14 -6.27
CA ASN A 99 5.08 22.19 -6.84
C ASN A 99 5.82 20.85 -6.67
N GLU A 100 6.92 20.68 -7.42
CA GLU A 100 7.74 19.47 -7.41
C GLU A 100 8.35 19.19 -6.01
N THR A 101 8.74 20.24 -5.28
CA THR A 101 9.36 20.06 -3.95
C THR A 101 8.39 19.41 -2.95
N GLU A 102 7.10 19.75 -3.02
CA GLU A 102 6.07 19.08 -2.22
C GLU A 102 5.90 17.61 -2.68
N ALA A 103 5.86 17.36 -3.99
CA ALA A 103 5.71 16.02 -4.54
C ALA A 103 6.89 15.10 -4.19
N GLU A 104 8.12 15.61 -4.14
CA GLU A 104 9.33 14.87 -3.77
C GLU A 104 9.29 14.32 -2.33
N LEU A 105 8.47 14.89 -1.46
CA LEU A 105 8.30 14.44 -0.08
C LEU A 105 7.32 13.27 0.05
N ILE A 106 6.52 13.01 -0.98
CA ILE A 106 5.44 12.02 -0.95
C ILE A 106 5.95 10.68 -1.48
N SER A 107 5.71 9.62 -0.72
CA SER A 107 6.14 8.25 -1.03
C SER A 107 5.05 7.42 -1.72
N GLY A 108 3.79 7.72 -1.46
CA GLY A 108 2.62 7.05 -2.01
C GLY A 108 1.44 7.99 -2.17
N SER A 109 0.42 7.55 -2.84
CA SER A 109 -0.89 8.20 -2.87
C SER A 109 -1.95 7.24 -3.38
N THR A 110 -3.19 7.48 -2.97
CA THR A 110 -4.34 6.69 -3.37
C THR A 110 -5.35 7.57 -4.11
N THR A 111 -5.91 7.05 -5.18
CA THR A 111 -7.05 7.65 -5.88
C THR A 111 -8.13 6.58 -6.02
N ASN A 112 -9.23 6.72 -5.31
CA ASN A 112 -10.27 5.70 -5.16
C ASN A 112 -9.66 4.36 -4.67
N THR A 113 -9.62 3.35 -5.52
CA THR A 113 -9.10 2.00 -5.22
C THR A 113 -7.76 1.69 -5.88
N THR A 114 -7.10 2.70 -6.44
CA THR A 114 -5.79 2.58 -7.09
C THR A 114 -4.70 3.18 -6.22
N VAL A 115 -3.66 2.39 -5.97
CA VAL A 115 -2.49 2.80 -5.18
C VAL A 115 -1.33 3.15 -6.10
N TYR A 116 -0.68 4.25 -5.83
CA TYR A 116 0.51 4.72 -6.56
C TYR A 116 1.68 4.84 -5.58
N MET A 117 2.78 4.17 -5.90
CA MET A 117 4.00 4.16 -5.08
C MET A 117 5.13 4.84 -5.83
N ASN A 118 5.75 5.83 -5.20
CA ASN A 118 6.97 6.45 -5.70
C ASN A 118 8.16 5.53 -5.43
N THR A 119 8.79 5.01 -6.49
CA THR A 119 9.97 4.13 -6.34
C THR A 119 11.25 4.88 -5.94
N ARG A 120 11.19 6.22 -5.85
CA ARG A 120 12.28 7.12 -5.38
C ARG A 120 13.65 6.84 -5.99
N THR A 121 13.69 6.45 -7.24
CA THR A 121 14.91 6.05 -7.95
C THR A 121 15.98 7.15 -8.03
N LYS A 122 15.59 8.43 -8.01
CA LYS A 122 16.53 9.55 -8.01
C LYS A 122 17.20 9.78 -6.65
N LYS A 123 16.42 9.67 -5.56
CA LYS A 123 16.87 10.05 -4.22
C LYS A 123 17.70 8.96 -3.56
N LEU A 124 17.31 7.70 -3.70
CA LEU A 124 17.93 6.60 -2.99
C LEU A 124 18.96 5.85 -3.83
N GLY A 125 19.00 6.11 -5.15
CA GLY A 125 19.63 5.18 -6.08
C GLY A 125 18.87 3.84 -6.03
N SER A 126 18.89 3.08 -7.09
CA SER A 126 18.14 1.84 -7.22
C SER A 126 18.60 0.69 -6.28
N ILE A 127 19.52 0.94 -5.35
CA ILE A 127 20.17 -0.08 -4.52
C ILE A 127 19.69 0.00 -3.05
N ASP A 128 19.29 1.16 -2.56
CA ASP A 128 18.85 1.37 -1.18
C ASP A 128 17.37 1.72 -1.12
N VAL A 129 16.53 0.73 -1.36
CA VAL A 129 15.11 0.85 -0.98
C VAL A 129 15.05 0.63 0.52
N ASP A 130 14.59 1.63 1.26
CA ASP A 130 14.17 1.41 2.64
C ASP A 130 12.89 0.56 2.61
N GLU A 131 13.07 -0.74 2.86
CA GLU A 131 11.97 -1.71 2.81
C GLU A 131 10.91 -1.40 3.86
N ASN A 132 11.27 -0.75 4.96
CA ASN A 132 10.33 -0.36 5.99
C ASN A 132 9.50 0.85 5.54
N ASP A 133 10.15 1.89 5.02
CA ASP A 133 9.45 3.07 4.49
C ASP A 133 8.45 2.66 3.38
N PHE A 134 8.87 1.79 2.46
CA PHE A 134 7.97 1.29 1.41
C PHE A 134 6.80 0.47 1.97
N LYS A 135 7.07 -0.45 2.91
CA LYS A 135 6.07 -1.30 3.54
C LYS A 135 5.02 -0.46 4.30
N GLU A 136 5.49 0.50 5.08
CA GLU A 136 4.66 1.39 5.87
C GLU A 136 3.80 2.27 4.96
N THR A 137 4.41 2.93 3.97
CA THR A 137 3.68 3.72 2.97
C THR A 137 2.63 2.89 2.23
N LEU A 138 2.98 1.70 1.75
CA LEU A 138 2.02 0.83 1.06
C LEU A 138 0.81 0.49 1.96
N THR A 139 1.06 0.17 3.22
CA THR A 139 -0.02 -0.14 4.17
C THR A 139 -0.89 1.08 4.44
N HIS A 140 -0.28 2.25 4.58
CA HIS A 140 -0.98 3.53 4.71
C HIS A 140 -1.92 3.78 3.53
N GLU A 141 -1.44 3.63 2.31
CA GLU A 141 -2.25 3.80 1.10
C GLU A 141 -3.39 2.76 0.99
N LEU A 142 -3.14 1.54 1.42
CA LEU A 142 -4.19 0.52 1.47
C LEU A 142 -5.27 0.82 2.51
N TRP A 143 -4.94 1.54 3.59
CA TRP A 143 -5.96 2.02 4.53
C TRP A 143 -6.83 3.13 3.94
N HIS A 144 -6.32 3.95 3.00
CA HIS A 144 -7.16 4.85 2.22
C HIS A 144 -8.11 4.09 1.29
N VAL A 145 -7.64 3.01 0.63
CA VAL A 145 -8.52 2.12 -0.15
C VAL A 145 -9.59 1.49 0.75
N TYR A 146 -9.20 1.04 1.95
CA TYR A 146 -10.14 0.48 2.91
C TYR A 146 -11.21 1.51 3.30
N ASP A 147 -10.80 2.73 3.62
CA ASP A 147 -11.71 3.82 4.00
C ASP A 147 -12.73 4.12 2.90
N ASP A 148 -12.27 4.24 1.66
CA ASP A 148 -13.11 4.53 0.50
C ASP A 148 -14.13 3.40 0.20
N THR A 149 -13.76 2.15 0.47
CA THR A 149 -14.56 0.96 0.09
C THR A 149 -15.45 0.42 1.21
N HIS A 150 -15.28 0.87 2.46
CA HIS A 150 -16.05 0.39 3.62
C HIS A 150 -16.97 1.44 4.20
N GLN A 151 -17.57 2.26 3.33
CA GLN A 151 -18.55 3.25 3.75
C GLN A 151 -19.78 2.60 4.40
N ILE A 152 -20.27 3.20 5.47
CA ILE A 152 -21.51 2.83 6.15
C ILE A 152 -22.54 3.94 5.91
N GLY A 153 -23.45 3.73 4.98
CA GLY A 153 -24.30 4.79 4.43
C GLY A 153 -23.47 5.78 3.63
N ASP A 154 -23.50 7.06 4.01
CA ASP A 154 -22.72 8.13 3.38
C ASP A 154 -21.46 8.50 4.21
N SER A 155 -21.08 7.68 5.19
CA SER A 155 -19.96 7.96 6.09
C SER A 155 -18.79 7.00 5.86
N TYR A 156 -17.58 7.55 5.77
CA TYR A 156 -16.34 6.80 5.73
C TYR A 156 -15.94 6.31 7.14
N PRO A 157 -15.19 5.22 7.27
CA PRO A 157 -14.58 4.81 8.54
C PRO A 157 -13.80 5.94 9.24
N SER A 158 -13.06 6.76 8.48
CA SER A 158 -12.33 7.94 8.98
C SER A 158 -13.23 9.04 9.53
N ASP A 159 -14.50 9.12 9.08
CA ASP A 159 -15.51 10.06 9.57
C ASP A 159 -16.27 9.54 10.80
N ASN A 160 -15.94 8.35 11.28
CA ASN A 160 -16.56 7.78 12.46
C ASN A 160 -16.39 8.73 13.66
N VAL A 161 -17.48 8.92 14.41
CA VAL A 161 -17.52 9.85 15.56
C VAL A 161 -16.41 9.58 16.58
N GLN A 162 -15.99 8.34 16.75
CA GLN A 162 -14.91 7.95 17.65
C GLN A 162 -13.55 8.44 17.11
N ILE A 163 -13.26 8.22 15.82
CA ILE A 163 -12.05 8.71 15.14
C ILE A 163 -11.97 10.23 15.21
N VAL A 164 -13.04 10.91 14.77
CA VAL A 164 -13.14 12.38 14.77
C VAL A 164 -12.96 12.94 16.19
N SER A 165 -13.54 12.28 17.20
CA SER A 165 -13.40 12.71 18.61
C SER A 165 -11.96 12.60 19.10
N ILE A 166 -11.27 11.50 18.82
CA ILE A 166 -9.87 11.28 19.23
C ILE A 166 -8.97 12.28 18.51
N TYR A 167 -9.13 12.43 17.20
CA TYR A 167 -8.40 13.43 16.41
C TYR A 167 -8.55 14.84 16.95
N ASN A 168 -9.78 15.29 17.20
CA ASN A 168 -10.04 16.64 17.72
C ASN A 168 -9.44 16.89 19.12
N GLN A 169 -9.31 15.85 19.94
CA GLN A 169 -8.69 15.97 21.28
C GLN A 169 -7.17 16.07 21.20
N ASN A 170 -6.55 15.36 20.28
CA ASN A 170 -5.09 15.37 20.09
C ASN A 170 -4.72 15.03 18.63
N PRO A 171 -4.77 16.00 17.71
CA PRO A 171 -4.42 15.75 16.30
C PRO A 171 -3.02 15.14 16.12
N SER A 172 -2.05 15.58 16.93
CA SER A 172 -0.65 15.12 16.84
C SER A 172 -0.38 13.78 17.56
N LEU A 173 -1.41 13.06 18.00
CA LEU A 173 -1.27 11.78 18.71
C LEU A 173 -0.39 10.77 17.94
N LEU A 174 -0.54 10.73 16.63
CA LEU A 174 0.17 9.79 15.74
C LEU A 174 1.37 10.41 15.00
N GLY A 175 1.59 11.69 15.13
CA GLY A 175 2.66 12.41 14.46
C GLY A 175 2.17 13.62 13.68
N GLU A 176 3.10 14.28 12.98
CA GLU A 176 2.78 15.50 12.23
C GLU A 176 1.93 15.20 10.98
N TYR A 177 2.18 14.07 10.31
CA TYR A 177 1.45 13.69 9.11
C TYR A 177 -0.01 13.34 9.44
N GLY A 178 -0.24 12.49 10.43
CA GLY A 178 -1.58 12.19 10.93
C GLY A 178 -2.35 13.41 11.47
N ALA A 179 -1.65 14.49 11.84
CA ALA A 179 -2.29 15.73 12.27
C ALA A 179 -2.90 16.55 11.13
N THR A 180 -2.67 16.19 9.88
CA THR A 180 -3.12 16.93 8.68
C THR A 180 -4.65 16.98 8.58
N ASN A 181 -5.30 15.84 8.73
CA ASN A 181 -6.75 15.68 8.71
C ASN A 181 -7.17 14.31 9.28
N THR A 182 -8.46 14.04 9.41
CA THR A 182 -8.98 12.77 9.96
C THR A 182 -8.71 11.57 9.05
N LEU A 183 -8.60 11.77 7.75
CA LEU A 183 -8.32 10.71 6.77
C LEU A 183 -6.88 10.20 6.94
N GLU A 184 -5.90 11.11 7.01
CA GLU A 184 -4.50 10.76 7.27
C GLU A 184 -4.32 10.18 8.68
N PHE A 185 -5.04 10.73 9.66
CA PHE A 185 -5.03 10.19 11.02
C PHE A 185 -5.53 8.74 11.07
N PHE A 186 -6.57 8.42 10.30
CA PHE A 186 -7.09 7.07 10.19
C PHE A 186 -6.06 6.13 9.52
N ALA A 187 -5.45 6.54 8.41
CA ALA A 187 -4.45 5.73 7.70
C ALA A 187 -3.21 5.47 8.56
N GLU A 188 -2.67 6.49 9.24
CA GLU A 188 -1.55 6.36 10.21
C GLU A 188 -1.91 5.41 11.37
N ALA A 189 -3.13 5.52 11.91
CA ALA A 189 -3.58 4.61 12.96
C ALA A 189 -3.68 3.17 12.46
N GLY A 190 -4.17 2.99 11.25
CA GLY A 190 -4.29 1.68 10.61
C GLY A 190 -2.94 1.03 10.33
N GLU A 191 -1.96 1.80 9.87
CA GLU A 191 -0.59 1.35 9.72
C GLU A 191 0.00 0.91 11.06
N MET A 192 -0.10 1.77 12.09
CA MET A 192 0.38 1.47 13.43
C MET A 192 -0.35 0.26 14.04
N TYR A 193 -1.64 0.07 13.73
CA TYR A 193 -2.40 -1.10 14.15
C TYR A 193 -1.78 -2.42 13.62
N ILE A 194 -1.25 -2.40 12.39
CA ILE A 194 -0.61 -3.56 11.76
C ILE A 194 0.79 -3.81 12.33
N TYR A 195 1.62 -2.76 12.42
CA TYR A 195 3.06 -2.94 12.70
C TYR A 195 3.46 -2.65 14.14
N GLU A 196 2.72 -1.80 14.85
CA GLU A 196 3.03 -1.35 16.20
C GLU A 196 1.79 -1.40 17.13
N PRO A 197 1.03 -2.54 17.18
CA PRO A 197 -0.27 -2.58 17.89
C PRO A 197 -0.16 -2.23 19.38
N ASP A 198 0.92 -2.60 20.03
CA ASP A 198 1.11 -2.28 21.44
C ASP A 198 1.38 -0.78 21.66
N LYS A 199 2.11 -0.15 20.76
CA LYS A 199 2.33 1.30 20.79
C LYS A 199 1.03 2.08 20.50
N LEU A 200 0.18 1.58 19.60
CA LEU A 200 -1.14 2.15 19.37
C LEU A 200 -2.02 2.06 20.62
N LYS A 201 -2.01 0.91 21.34
CA LYS A 201 -2.72 0.74 22.62
C LYS A 201 -2.22 1.72 23.69
N GLU A 202 -0.92 1.92 23.79
CA GLU A 202 -0.31 2.88 24.72
C GLU A 202 -0.73 4.31 24.40
N LYS A 203 -0.83 4.66 23.12
CA LYS A 203 -1.30 5.98 22.67
C LYS A 203 -2.79 6.18 22.89
N SER A 204 -3.62 5.20 22.48
CA SER A 204 -5.06 5.22 22.61
C SER A 204 -5.65 3.81 22.50
N ILE A 205 -6.10 3.28 23.64
CA ILE A 205 -6.80 1.99 23.65
C ILE A 205 -8.12 2.04 22.88
N ASP A 206 -8.78 3.20 22.84
CA ASP A 206 -10.03 3.37 22.11
C ASP A 206 -9.79 3.32 20.60
N LEU A 207 -8.70 3.91 20.12
CA LEU A 207 -8.29 3.85 18.72
C LEU A 207 -7.94 2.41 18.31
N TYR A 208 -7.14 1.72 19.12
CA TYR A 208 -6.83 0.29 18.89
C TYR A 208 -8.12 -0.56 18.81
N ASN A 209 -9.03 -0.40 19.77
CA ASN A 209 -10.28 -1.15 19.80
C ASN A 209 -11.19 -0.83 18.60
N TYR A 210 -11.15 0.38 18.09
CA TYR A 210 -11.85 0.74 16.86
C TYR A 210 -11.34 -0.10 15.68
N PHE A 211 -10.03 -0.17 15.45
CA PHE A 211 -9.44 -0.99 14.37
C PHE A 211 -9.67 -2.50 14.57
N GLU A 212 -9.68 -2.98 15.82
CA GLU A 212 -10.09 -4.37 16.10
C GLU A 212 -11.53 -4.67 15.69
N SER A 213 -12.41 -3.70 15.77
CA SER A 213 -13.84 -3.84 15.45
C SER A 213 -14.17 -3.74 13.96
N LEU A 214 -13.22 -3.27 13.12
CA LEU A 214 -13.44 -3.11 11.69
C LEU A 214 -13.58 -4.47 10.99
N PRO A 215 -14.44 -4.58 9.95
CA PRO A 215 -14.54 -5.79 9.12
C PRO A 215 -13.19 -6.18 8.51
N LYS A 216 -12.87 -7.46 8.56
CA LYS A 216 -11.63 -8.05 7.99
C LYS A 216 -11.95 -9.22 7.04
N GLU A 217 -13.14 -9.17 6.43
CA GLU A 217 -13.63 -10.21 5.52
C GLU A 217 -13.37 -9.88 4.05
#